data_9528ad5028f9d0e9f9567ccd8f1af7e8
#
_entry.id   9528ad5028f9d0e9f9567ccd8f1af7e8
#
_cell.length_a   1.000
_cell.length_b   1.000
_cell.length_c   1.000
_cell.angle_alpha   90.00
_cell.angle_beta   90.00
_cell.angle_gamma   90.00
#
_symmetry.space_group_name_H-M   'P 1'
#
loop_
_entity.id
_entity.type
_entity.pdbx_description
1 polymer ?
#
loop_
_entity_poly.entity_id
_entity_poly.type
_entity_poly.pdbx_seq_one_letter_code
_entity_poly.pdbx_strand_id
1 'polypeptide(L)'
;MLNSTKKVEMPAKPDPTLTYKTISNSLCELSDLCNDSDLKQELKAIADDFRFVDPVSNAETHDIEDDIINLIEQIKDCLLSGDIQSSTEFTEKLRAAISTRNRLCKNNK
;
A
#
# COMPACT_ATOMS: atom_id res chain seq x y z
N MET A 1 9.45 28.25 -25.63
CA MET A 1 9.34 27.95 -25.23
C MET A 1 9.03 27.55 -24.50
N LEU A 2 8.97 27.61 -24.52
CA LEU A 2 8.61 27.16 -23.83
C LEU A 2 8.37 26.61 -22.92
N ASN A 3 8.37 26.71 -23.08
CA ASN A 3 8.09 26.02 -22.29
C ASN A 3 7.91 25.68 -21.32
N SER A 4 8.06 25.87 -21.40
CA SER A 4 7.90 25.46 -20.60
C SER A 4 7.61 25.24 -19.58
N THR A 5 7.67 25.47 -19.73
CA THR A 5 7.35 25.26 -18.90
C THR A 5 6.92 24.84 -17.97
N LYS A 6 7.00 24.86 -18.21
CA LYS A 6 6.28 24.41 -17.52
C LYS A 6 6.33 23.93 -16.59
N LYS A 7 6.73 23.85 -16.56
CA LYS A 7 6.67 23.29 -15.77
C LYS A 7 6.58 23.31 -14.79
N VAL A 8 6.79 23.71 -14.88
CA VAL A 8 6.61 23.63 -14.03
C VAL A 8 5.96 23.61 -13.18
N GLU A 9 5.57 23.77 -13.46
CA GLU A 9 4.79 23.64 -12.57
C GLU A 9 4.72 22.86 -11.54
N MET A 10 5.27 22.80 -11.36
CA MET A 10 5.43 21.98 -10.24
C MET A 10 4.55 22.36 -9.14
N PRO A 11 3.78 21.43 -8.62
CA PRO A 11 2.94 21.76 -7.48
C PRO A 11 3.85 22.16 -6.34
N ALA A 12 3.49 23.22 -5.68
CA ALA A 12 4.27 23.71 -4.56
C ALA A 12 4.20 22.74 -3.38
N LYS A 13 3.12 21.94 -3.29
CA LYS A 13 2.92 21.03 -2.17
C LYS A 13 2.75 19.61 -2.66
N PRO A 14 3.47 18.65 -2.06
CA PRO A 14 3.21 17.25 -2.37
C PRO A 14 1.83 16.86 -1.85
N ASP A 15 1.22 15.90 -2.51
CA ASP A 15 -0.07 15.35 -2.10
C ASP A 15 0.16 14.43 -0.89
N PRO A 16 -0.35 14.77 0.31
CA PRO A 16 -0.12 13.94 1.48
C PRO A 16 -0.88 12.61 1.44
N THR A 17 -1.76 12.43 0.46
CA THR A 17 -2.51 11.18 0.29
C THR A 17 -1.96 10.32 -0.84
N LEU A 18 -0.86 10.72 -1.45
CA LEU A 18 -0.33 10.00 -2.61
C LEU A 18 0.10 8.58 -2.24
N THR A 19 0.79 8.41 -1.12
CA THR A 19 1.23 7.10 -0.67
C THR A 19 0.03 6.20 -0.38
N TYR A 20 -0.99 6.73 0.29
CA TYR A 20 -2.23 6.01 0.52
C TYR A 20 -2.84 5.50 -0.79
N LYS A 21 -2.94 6.38 -1.79
CA LYS A 21 -3.52 6.03 -3.09
C LYS A 21 -2.71 4.93 -3.77
N THR A 22 -1.39 5.04 -3.70
CA THR A 22 -0.48 4.06 -4.29
C THR A 22 -0.67 2.70 -3.63
N ILE A 23 -0.69 2.65 -2.29
CA ILE A 23 -0.87 1.41 -1.55
C ILE A 23 -2.24 0.81 -1.84
N SER A 24 -3.29 1.64 -1.83
CA SER A 24 -4.65 1.17 -2.09
C SER A 24 -4.77 0.51 -3.46
N ASN A 25 -4.22 1.15 -4.49
CA ASN A 25 -4.23 0.59 -5.85
C ASN A 25 -3.45 -0.71 -5.92
N SER A 26 -2.29 -0.77 -5.25
CA SER A 26 -1.46 -1.96 -5.24
C SER A 26 -2.14 -3.13 -4.53
N LEU A 27 -2.86 -2.86 -3.45
CA LEU A 27 -3.60 -3.91 -2.73
C LEU A 27 -4.69 -4.51 -3.62
N CYS A 28 -5.40 -3.69 -4.37
CA CYS A 28 -6.39 -4.18 -5.32
C CYS A 28 -5.74 -5.05 -6.39
N GLU A 29 -4.58 -4.63 -6.87
CA GLU A 29 -3.84 -5.38 -7.88
C GLU A 29 -3.43 -6.76 -7.37
N LEU A 30 -3.00 -6.84 -6.11
CA LEU A 30 -2.63 -8.13 -5.51
C LEU A 30 -3.80 -9.11 -5.53
N SER A 31 -5.00 -8.65 -5.17
CA SER A 31 -6.16 -9.54 -5.17
C SER A 31 -6.48 -10.02 -6.59
N ASP A 32 -6.29 -9.16 -7.59
CA ASP A 32 -6.53 -9.54 -8.98
C ASP A 32 -5.51 -10.56 -9.48
N LEU A 33 -4.28 -10.50 -8.99
CA LEU A 33 -3.22 -11.43 -9.40
C LEU A 33 -3.31 -12.79 -8.72
N CYS A 34 -4.03 -12.87 -7.61
CA CYS A 34 -4.07 -14.09 -6.81
C CYS A 34 -5.08 -15.07 -7.37
N ASN A 35 -4.64 -16.32 -7.61
CA ASN A 35 -5.49 -17.39 -8.09
C ASN A 35 -5.96 -18.33 -6.98
N ASP A 36 -5.36 -18.23 -5.78
CA ASP A 36 -5.77 -19.02 -4.64
C ASP A 36 -6.98 -18.36 -3.98
N SER A 37 -8.07 -19.10 -3.88
CA SER A 37 -9.36 -18.59 -3.46
C SER A 37 -9.32 -17.98 -2.05
N ASP A 38 -8.70 -18.69 -1.11
CA ASP A 38 -8.65 -18.22 0.29
C ASP A 38 -7.78 -16.98 0.42
N LEU A 39 -6.60 -17.00 -0.19
CA LEU A 39 -5.68 -15.87 -0.14
C LEU A 39 -6.26 -14.66 -0.87
N LYS A 40 -6.93 -14.90 -1.99
CA LYS A 40 -7.58 -13.82 -2.74
C LYS A 40 -8.62 -13.11 -1.88
N GLN A 41 -9.42 -13.85 -1.13
CA GLN A 41 -10.41 -13.27 -0.24
C GLN A 41 -9.74 -12.45 0.86
N GLU A 42 -8.64 -12.93 1.40
CA GLU A 42 -7.91 -12.21 2.42
C GLU A 42 -7.32 -10.91 1.88
N LEU A 43 -6.69 -10.95 0.70
CA LEU A 43 -6.13 -9.77 0.06
C LEU A 43 -7.23 -8.75 -0.27
N LYS A 44 -8.36 -9.24 -0.71
CA LYS A 44 -9.51 -8.39 -1.01
C LYS A 44 -10.05 -7.72 0.25
N ALA A 45 -10.12 -8.45 1.35
CA ALA A 45 -10.55 -7.89 2.64
C ALA A 45 -9.58 -6.81 3.10
N ILE A 46 -8.28 -7.02 2.95
CA ILE A 46 -7.27 -6.03 3.30
C ILE A 46 -7.47 -4.77 2.46
N ALA A 47 -7.66 -4.92 1.16
CA ALA A 47 -7.88 -3.79 0.26
C ALA A 47 -9.13 -3.01 0.64
N ASP A 48 -10.22 -3.72 0.96
CA ASP A 48 -11.47 -3.09 1.35
C ASP A 48 -11.33 -2.33 2.66
N ASP A 49 -10.66 -2.93 3.64
CA ASP A 49 -10.45 -2.29 4.94
C ASP A 49 -9.55 -1.06 4.81
N PHE A 50 -8.57 -1.11 3.93
CA PHE A 50 -7.64 -0.01 3.74
C PHE A 50 -8.32 1.24 3.18
N ARG A 51 -9.48 1.10 2.56
CA ARG A 51 -10.24 2.24 2.04
C ARG A 51 -10.74 3.16 3.15
N PHE A 52 -10.82 2.66 4.37
CA PHE A 52 -11.38 3.40 5.50
C PHE A 52 -10.32 3.91 6.47
N VAL A 53 -9.04 3.67 6.18
CA VAL A 53 -7.97 4.18 7.04
C VAL A 53 -7.70 5.65 6.73
N ASP A 54 -7.00 6.32 7.64
CA ASP A 54 -6.60 7.69 7.44
C ASP A 54 -5.69 7.79 6.20
N PRO A 55 -6.08 8.57 5.18
CA PRO A 55 -5.29 8.62 3.94
C PRO A 55 -4.09 9.55 4.00
N VAL A 56 -3.92 10.29 5.09
CA VAL A 56 -2.85 11.28 5.18
C VAL A 56 -1.60 10.68 5.78
N SER A 57 -0.50 10.76 5.02
CA SER A 57 0.83 10.35 5.49
C SER A 57 1.45 11.47 6.31
N ASN A 58 2.29 11.10 7.28
CA ASN A 58 3.04 12.06 8.06
C ASN A 58 4.43 11.48 8.35
N ALA A 59 5.25 12.23 9.07
CA ALA A 59 6.63 11.81 9.36
C ALA A 59 6.68 10.50 10.14
N GLU A 60 5.69 10.27 11.00
CA GLU A 60 5.66 9.06 11.84
C GLU A 60 5.28 7.81 11.04
N THR A 61 4.51 7.97 9.95
CA THR A 61 4.06 6.82 9.17
C THR A 61 4.98 6.50 8.00
N HIS A 62 5.97 7.33 7.72
CA HIS A 62 6.77 7.21 6.51
C HIS A 62 7.50 5.86 6.43
N ASP A 63 8.16 5.46 7.50
CA ASP A 63 8.96 4.22 7.49
C ASP A 63 8.07 2.99 7.37
N ILE A 64 6.95 2.96 8.11
CA ILE A 64 6.04 1.82 8.03
C ILE A 64 5.35 1.75 6.66
N GLU A 65 5.11 2.90 6.03
CA GLU A 65 4.54 2.92 4.68
C GLU A 65 5.53 2.34 3.67
N ASP A 66 6.82 2.62 3.81
CA ASP A 66 7.84 2.00 2.98
C ASP A 66 7.86 0.48 3.17
N ASP A 67 7.74 0.02 4.41
CA ASP A 67 7.66 -1.42 4.70
C ASP A 67 6.44 -2.05 4.03
N ILE A 68 5.30 -1.37 4.08
CA ILE A 68 4.06 -1.85 3.44
C ILE A 68 4.28 -2.01 1.94
N ILE A 69 4.87 -1.01 1.29
CA ILE A 69 5.13 -1.06 -0.14
C ILE A 69 6.07 -2.22 -0.47
N ASN A 70 7.12 -2.42 0.32
CA ASN A 70 8.06 -3.51 0.10
C ASN A 70 7.39 -4.87 0.27
N LEU A 71 6.52 -5.02 1.26
CA LEU A 71 5.78 -6.27 1.48
C LEU A 71 4.84 -6.55 0.30
N ILE A 72 4.18 -5.52 -0.22
CA ILE A 72 3.31 -5.67 -1.38
C ILE A 72 4.12 -6.18 -2.58
N GLU A 73 5.31 -5.62 -2.82
CA GLU A 73 6.18 -6.07 -3.90
C GLU A 73 6.59 -7.52 -3.73
N GLN A 74 6.92 -7.93 -2.52
CA GLN A 74 7.30 -9.31 -2.23
C GLN A 74 6.12 -10.26 -2.46
N ILE A 75 4.93 -9.88 -2.04
CA ILE A 75 3.73 -10.68 -2.27
C ILE A 75 3.48 -10.81 -3.77
N LYS A 76 3.61 -9.72 -4.51
CA LYS A 76 3.42 -9.73 -5.95
C LYS A 76 4.37 -10.71 -6.62
N ASP A 77 5.64 -10.67 -6.26
CA ASP A 77 6.63 -11.60 -6.82
C ASP A 77 6.29 -13.05 -6.51
N CYS A 78 5.85 -13.32 -5.28
CA CYS A 78 5.46 -14.67 -4.87
C CYS A 78 4.23 -15.15 -5.63
N LEU A 79 3.25 -14.28 -5.83
CA LEU A 79 2.04 -14.63 -6.59
C LEU A 79 2.37 -14.95 -8.05
N LEU A 80 3.26 -14.17 -8.64
CA LEU A 80 3.66 -14.40 -10.03
C LEU A 80 4.46 -15.68 -10.19
N SER A 81 5.17 -16.12 -9.15
CA SER A 81 5.92 -17.38 -9.19
C SER A 81 5.11 -18.57 -8.69
N GLY A 82 3.90 -18.34 -8.19
CA GLY A 82 3.03 -19.42 -7.71
C GLY A 82 3.34 -19.88 -6.30
N ASP A 83 4.11 -19.13 -5.54
CA ASP A 83 4.49 -19.48 -4.17
C ASP A 83 3.43 -18.96 -3.19
N ILE A 84 2.39 -19.75 -3.00
CA ILE A 84 1.25 -19.36 -2.16
C ILE A 84 1.62 -19.33 -0.69
N GLN A 85 2.48 -20.23 -0.24
CA GLN A 85 2.88 -20.28 1.16
C GLN A 85 3.60 -19.00 1.58
N SER A 86 4.59 -18.56 0.80
CA SER A 86 5.31 -17.33 1.09
C SER A 86 4.40 -16.12 0.96
N SER A 87 3.52 -16.13 -0.04
CA SER A 87 2.53 -15.07 -0.22
C SER A 87 1.67 -14.90 1.03
N THR A 88 1.23 -16.02 1.62
CA THR A 88 0.41 -16.00 2.82
C THR A 88 1.19 -15.42 4.00
N GLU A 89 2.45 -15.83 4.16
CA GLU A 89 3.30 -15.33 5.24
C GLU A 89 3.52 -13.82 5.13
N PHE A 90 3.83 -13.34 3.94
CA PHE A 90 4.02 -11.91 3.72
C PHE A 90 2.72 -11.14 3.90
N THR A 91 1.58 -11.75 3.56
CA THR A 91 0.28 -11.12 3.74
C THR A 91 -0.01 -10.88 5.23
N GLU A 92 0.38 -11.82 6.09
CA GLU A 92 0.23 -11.62 7.53
C GLU A 92 1.10 -10.47 8.03
N LYS A 93 2.32 -10.37 7.53
CA LYS A 93 3.20 -9.25 7.86
C LYS A 93 2.62 -7.93 7.36
N LEU A 94 2.01 -7.96 6.19
CA LEU A 94 1.37 -6.78 5.63
C LEU A 94 0.21 -6.30 6.52
N ARG A 95 -0.61 -7.21 7.02
CA ARG A 95 -1.68 -6.85 7.94
C ARG A 95 -1.13 -6.17 9.19
N ALA A 96 -0.07 -6.73 9.75
CA ALA A 96 0.56 -6.17 10.94
C ALA A 96 1.11 -4.77 10.66
N ALA A 97 1.73 -4.58 9.51
CA ALA A 97 2.29 -3.29 9.13
C ALA A 97 1.19 -2.24 8.95
N ILE A 98 0.08 -2.61 8.32
CA ILE A 98 -1.06 -1.71 8.14
C ILE A 98 -1.64 -1.33 9.51
N SER A 99 -1.76 -2.30 10.41
CA SER A 99 -2.25 -2.05 11.76
C SER A 99 -1.35 -1.06 12.48
N THR A 100 -0.04 -1.22 12.35
CA THR A 100 0.93 -0.30 12.94
C THR A 100 0.77 1.11 12.38
N ARG A 101 0.62 1.22 11.07
CA ARG A 101 0.41 2.52 10.43
C ARG A 101 -0.84 3.21 10.98
N ASN A 102 -1.93 2.47 11.10
CA ASN A 102 -3.18 3.02 11.61
C ASN A 102 -3.03 3.54 13.03
N ARG A 103 -2.29 2.81 13.86
CA ARG A 103 -2.02 3.23 15.23
C ARG A 103 -1.17 4.51 15.26
N LEU A 104 -0.17 4.60 14.39
CA LEU A 104 0.67 5.79 14.32
C LEU A 104 -0.13 7.02 13.85
N CYS A 105 -1.01 6.85 12.88
CA CYS A 105 -1.90 7.93 12.45
C CYS A 105 -2.77 8.43 13.57
N LYS A 106 -3.34 7.49 14.33
CA LYS A 106 -4.23 7.80 15.44
C LYS A 106 -3.51 8.55 16.56
N ASN A 107 -2.26 8.13 16.84
CA ASN A 107 -1.49 8.74 17.92
C ASN A 107 -1.04 10.17 17.60
N ASN A 108 -1.03 10.53 16.32
CA ASN A 108 -0.59 11.84 15.87
C ASN A 108 -1.73 12.84 15.68
N LYS A 109 -2.91 12.47 16.06
CA LYS A 109 -4.08 13.38 16.06
C LYS A 109 -4.41 13.94 17.44
#